data_cc967eb6c5f46e823341f259535576ca
#
_entry.id   cc967eb6c5f46e823341f259535576ca
#
_cell.length_a   1.000
_cell.length_b   1.000
_cell.length_c   1.000
_cell.angle_alpha   90.00
_cell.angle_beta   90.00
_cell.angle_gamma   90.00
#
_symmetry.space_group_name_H-M   'P 1'
#
loop_
_entity.id
_entity.type
_entity.pdbx_description
1 polymer ?
#
loop_
_entity_poly.entity_id
_entity_poly.type
_entity_poly.pdbx_seq_one_letter_code
_entity_poly.pdbx_strand_id
1 'polypeptide(L)'
;MGFRRSQWKLIRLKRSLKTFPPPLIPALPRLSMSCSMKFRPTLMSMLACITLQTAVAQDQTKPHQATLPHPEVEPALKDIHATIADGPFEADWNSLEKYEIPQWYKDAKFGIFIHWGAYSVPAYGSEWYPRQMYINRDRRGDNFFQHHIDTYGPHKTFGYKDFIPQFKAEKFDAEAWAQLFKDTGARYVIPVAEHHDGFPMYDCAFTRWDASEMGPKRDVIQELSEAVRSEGMKFGVSSHRAFNWMFYVRDESFDNADPQYADLYGRPMPFLFEENAWDYQHNFTPQDEQFKDDWLARSCELVDKYKPDVFWFDFGITPKHGDSTYLNNTYAEHLQKFAAYYYNKTTAKDSDLGIINYKFNAFPESAAVLDKERSKMAEIRKPFWQTDTAVSSSSWGYTQNQRYKTPERLVNDLVDIVSKNGCLLLNVGPRADGTIPEEDQAILKAIGDWLKTNGEAIYETTYWKTFGEGPTSVSTGHVSESKDKPFTSEDLRFTTRDNILYVHGLKWPEDNQITIKTLAQGSDLYPEEINTIQLLGFDKELNWERNASGVTVSLPKDKASKFAYVLKVTQ
;
A
#
# COMPACT_ATOMS: atom_id res chain seq x y z
N MET A 1 52.45 -9.45 -18.69
CA MET A 1 52.55 -10.21 -19.95
C MET A 1 51.20 -10.86 -20.27
N GLY A 2 50.65 -10.54 -21.45
CA GLY A 2 49.64 -11.35 -22.14
C GLY A 2 48.18 -10.91 -22.10
N PHE A 3 47.83 -9.81 -22.76
CA PHE A 3 46.47 -9.51 -23.19
C PHE A 3 45.97 -10.48 -24.27
N ARG A 4 44.81 -11.05 -24.16
CA ARG A 4 44.04 -11.58 -25.31
C ARG A 4 42.65 -10.92 -25.36
N ARG A 5 42.46 -10.10 -26.40
CA ARG A 5 41.18 -9.60 -26.88
C ARG A 5 40.45 -10.72 -27.64
N SER A 6 39.20 -11.02 -27.33
CA SER A 6 38.32 -11.81 -28.19
C SER A 6 37.27 -10.90 -28.82
N GLN A 7 37.27 -10.91 -30.16
CA GLN A 7 36.36 -10.18 -31.03
C GLN A 7 34.98 -10.87 -31.04
N TRP A 8 33.93 -10.11 -30.92
CA TRP A 8 32.55 -10.57 -31.21
C TRP A 8 32.16 -10.14 -32.63
N LYS A 9 31.83 -11.13 -33.47
CA LYS A 9 31.32 -10.94 -34.83
C LYS A 9 29.85 -10.51 -34.78
N LEU A 10 29.54 -9.38 -35.46
CA LEU A 10 28.19 -8.96 -35.82
C LEU A 10 27.61 -9.92 -36.88
N ILE A 11 26.51 -10.56 -36.59
CA ILE A 11 25.66 -11.24 -37.59
C ILE A 11 24.44 -10.32 -37.84
N ARG A 12 24.42 -9.71 -39.03
CA ARG A 12 23.28 -8.99 -39.58
C ARG A 12 22.30 -10.02 -40.16
N LEU A 13 21.12 -10.15 -39.60
CA LEU A 13 19.98 -10.82 -40.24
C LEU A 13 19.07 -9.75 -40.87
N LYS A 14 19.06 -9.75 -42.23
CA LYS A 14 18.06 -9.02 -43.05
C LYS A 14 16.73 -9.76 -42.91
N ARG A 15 15.70 -9.10 -42.41
CA ARG A 15 14.31 -9.53 -42.55
C ARG A 15 13.62 -8.67 -43.59
N SER A 16 13.10 -9.32 -44.65
CA SER A 16 12.32 -8.74 -45.72
C SER A 16 10.94 -8.31 -45.25
N LEU A 17 10.59 -7.08 -45.51
CA LEU A 17 9.25 -6.53 -45.34
C LEU A 17 8.34 -7.06 -46.44
N LYS A 18 7.29 -7.81 -46.09
CA LYS A 18 6.12 -8.05 -46.97
C LYS A 18 5.05 -7.04 -46.56
N THR A 19 4.73 -6.15 -47.49
CA THR A 19 3.62 -5.20 -47.43
C THR A 19 2.30 -5.91 -47.66
N PHE A 20 1.32 -5.72 -46.78
CA PHE A 20 -0.08 -6.07 -46.99
C PHE A 20 -0.88 -4.79 -47.25
N PRO A 21 -1.85 -4.81 -48.16
CA PRO A 21 -2.71 -3.66 -48.45
C PRO A 21 -3.82 -3.50 -47.38
N PRO A 22 -4.33 -2.28 -47.15
CA PRO A 22 -5.36 -2.02 -46.16
C PRO A 22 -6.74 -2.49 -46.63
N PRO A 23 -7.65 -2.86 -45.69
CA PRO A 23 -9.02 -3.24 -46.03
C PRO A 23 -9.90 -2.02 -46.34
N LEU A 24 -10.73 -2.18 -47.40
CA LEU A 24 -11.75 -1.24 -47.85
C LEU A 24 -12.92 -1.17 -46.86
N ILE A 25 -13.27 0.05 -46.44
CA ILE A 25 -14.47 0.36 -45.65
C ILE A 25 -15.61 0.67 -46.62
N PRO A 26 -16.80 0.05 -46.53
CA PRO A 26 -17.96 0.42 -47.36
C PRO A 26 -18.66 1.67 -46.77
N ALA A 27 -18.99 2.59 -47.69
CA ALA A 27 -19.75 3.81 -47.43
C ALA A 27 -21.23 3.52 -47.12
N LEU A 28 -21.76 4.11 -46.06
CA LEU A 28 -23.18 4.14 -45.72
C LEU A 28 -23.88 5.32 -46.45
N PRO A 29 -25.13 5.17 -46.90
CA PRO A 29 -25.83 6.20 -47.65
C PRO A 29 -26.44 7.28 -46.76
N ARG A 30 -26.36 8.53 -47.21
CA ARG A 30 -27.06 9.68 -46.65
C ARG A 30 -28.56 9.61 -46.94
N LEU A 31 -29.37 9.58 -45.88
CA LEU A 31 -30.80 9.84 -45.96
C LEU A 31 -31.07 11.30 -45.56
N SER A 32 -31.51 12.10 -46.51
CA SER A 32 -32.06 13.43 -46.30
C SER A 32 -33.57 13.32 -46.01
N MET A 33 -34.00 13.75 -44.83
CA MET A 33 -35.42 14.01 -44.58
C MET A 33 -35.60 15.49 -44.22
N SER A 34 -36.22 16.23 -45.14
CA SER A 34 -36.77 17.55 -44.92
C SER A 34 -38.17 17.41 -44.33
N CYS A 35 -38.40 17.97 -43.16
CA CYS A 35 -39.75 18.14 -42.61
C CYS A 35 -39.96 19.59 -42.25
N SER A 36 -40.78 20.26 -43.08
CA SER A 36 -41.25 21.63 -42.86
C SER A 36 -42.51 21.61 -41.96
N MET A 37 -42.41 22.19 -40.76
CA MET A 37 -43.61 22.51 -39.96
C MET A 37 -43.73 24.01 -39.75
N LYS A 38 -44.87 24.54 -40.19
CA LYS A 38 -45.32 25.91 -40.03
C LYS A 38 -45.72 26.19 -38.59
N PHE A 39 -45.11 27.19 -37.94
CA PHE A 39 -45.58 27.73 -36.67
C PHE A 39 -46.49 28.91 -36.88
N ARG A 40 -47.67 28.92 -36.19
CA ARG A 40 -48.48 30.10 -35.95
C ARG A 40 -48.20 30.58 -34.49
N PRO A 41 -48.12 31.89 -34.24
CA PRO A 41 -47.86 32.40 -32.91
C PRO A 41 -49.13 32.61 -32.11
N THR A 42 -49.17 32.13 -30.86
CA THR A 42 -50.09 32.63 -29.83
C THR A 42 -49.25 33.29 -28.74
N LEU A 43 -49.45 34.60 -28.61
CA LEU A 43 -48.89 35.48 -27.59
C LEU A 43 -49.75 35.33 -26.34
N MET A 44 -49.20 35.01 -25.20
CA MET A 44 -49.49 35.54 -23.82
C MET A 44 -49.10 34.54 -22.76
N SER A 45 -48.44 35.06 -21.72
CA SER A 45 -48.15 34.40 -20.46
C SER A 45 -46.77 33.74 -20.32
N MET A 46 -45.72 34.53 -20.28
CA MET A 46 -44.44 34.20 -19.60
C MET A 46 -43.70 35.48 -19.17
N LEU A 47 -44.23 36.13 -18.14
CA LEU A 47 -43.54 37.18 -17.41
C LEU A 47 -43.67 36.87 -15.92
N ALA A 48 -42.98 35.84 -15.44
CA ALA A 48 -42.78 35.58 -14.00
C ALA A 48 -41.89 34.33 -13.76
N CYS A 49 -40.70 34.26 -14.36
CA CYS A 49 -39.68 33.25 -13.99
C CYS A 49 -38.24 33.60 -14.46
N ILE A 50 -37.91 34.92 -14.51
CA ILE A 50 -36.58 35.37 -14.84
C ILE A 50 -36.08 36.33 -13.75
N THR A 51 -36.09 35.89 -12.51
CA THR A 51 -35.44 36.62 -11.40
C THR A 51 -34.94 35.74 -10.29
N LEU A 52 -34.52 34.52 -10.58
CA LEU A 52 -33.87 33.67 -9.56
C LEU A 52 -32.79 32.72 -10.14
N GLN A 53 -32.06 33.17 -11.16
CA GLN A 53 -30.88 32.41 -11.68
C GLN A 53 -29.67 33.31 -11.98
N THR A 54 -29.54 34.45 -11.29
CA THR A 54 -28.34 35.30 -11.41
C THR A 54 -27.62 35.54 -10.08
N ALA A 55 -27.48 34.47 -9.28
CA ALA A 55 -26.75 34.58 -8.03
C ALA A 55 -25.88 33.34 -7.73
N VAL A 56 -25.34 32.66 -8.75
CA VAL A 56 -24.18 31.76 -8.58
C VAL A 56 -23.41 31.74 -9.90
N ALA A 57 -22.92 32.89 -10.32
CA ALA A 57 -21.84 33.02 -11.27
C ALA A 57 -20.85 33.98 -10.63
N GLN A 58 -20.28 33.59 -9.48
CA GLN A 58 -19.20 34.31 -8.84
C GLN A 58 -17.87 33.85 -9.41
N ASP A 59 -17.26 34.80 -10.10
CA ASP A 59 -15.84 35.11 -10.10
C ASP A 59 -14.84 33.96 -10.44
N GLN A 60 -14.97 33.37 -11.63
CA GLN A 60 -13.90 32.58 -12.24
C GLN A 60 -12.84 33.42 -12.97
N THR A 61 -12.73 34.72 -12.73
CA THR A 61 -11.91 35.63 -13.55
C THR A 61 -10.63 36.15 -12.88
N LYS A 62 -10.29 35.71 -11.67
CA LYS A 62 -8.93 35.87 -11.13
C LYS A 62 -8.22 34.55 -11.12
N PRO A 63 -7.04 34.44 -11.75
CA PRO A 63 -6.24 33.23 -11.56
C PRO A 63 -5.96 33.10 -10.07
N HIS A 64 -6.43 31.98 -9.49
CA HIS A 64 -6.16 31.66 -8.09
C HIS A 64 -4.65 31.41 -7.97
N GLN A 65 -3.96 32.32 -7.34
CA GLN A 65 -2.53 32.16 -7.06
C GLN A 65 -2.43 31.24 -5.84
N ALA A 66 -1.87 30.04 -6.04
CA ALA A 66 -1.61 29.11 -4.96
C ALA A 66 -0.75 29.79 -3.89
N THR A 67 -1.24 29.81 -2.66
CA THR A 67 -0.49 30.36 -1.51
C THR A 67 0.25 29.21 -0.83
N LEU A 68 1.58 29.23 -0.89
CA LEU A 68 2.43 28.26 -0.21
C LEU A 68 3.43 28.97 0.71
N PRO A 69 3.54 28.58 2.01
CA PRO A 69 2.69 27.58 2.69
C PRO A 69 1.23 28.02 2.80
N HIS A 70 0.33 27.05 3.02
CA HIS A 70 -1.08 27.36 3.26
C HIS A 70 -1.23 28.19 4.55
N PRO A 71 -2.11 29.21 4.61
CA PRO A 71 -2.25 30.07 5.79
C PRO A 71 -2.57 29.36 7.10
N GLU A 72 -3.26 28.21 7.02
CA GLU A 72 -3.66 27.41 8.19
C GLU A 72 -2.52 26.59 8.80
N VAL A 73 -1.34 26.50 8.15
CA VAL A 73 -0.21 25.73 8.67
C VAL A 73 0.32 26.33 9.99
N GLU A 74 0.54 27.63 10.06
CA GLU A 74 1.07 28.28 11.26
C GLU A 74 0.15 28.16 12.48
N PRO A 75 -1.19 28.36 12.37
CA PRO A 75 -2.13 28.04 13.45
C PRO A 75 -2.05 26.59 13.91
N ALA A 76 -2.07 25.63 12.98
CA ALA A 76 -1.99 24.19 13.29
C ALA A 76 -0.72 23.83 14.06
N LEU A 77 0.44 24.40 13.68
CA LEU A 77 1.70 24.15 14.40
C LEU A 77 1.66 24.62 15.85
N LYS A 78 0.97 25.73 16.16
CA LYS A 78 0.79 26.21 17.54
C LYS A 78 0.01 25.21 18.38
N ASP A 79 -1.06 24.64 17.85
CA ASP A 79 -1.88 23.64 18.54
C ASP A 79 -1.13 22.32 18.70
N ILE A 80 -0.33 21.92 17.70
CA ILE A 80 0.56 20.76 17.76
C ILE A 80 1.57 20.93 18.90
N HIS A 81 2.26 22.06 18.97
CA HIS A 81 3.25 22.33 20.01
C HIS A 81 2.61 22.35 21.42
N ALA A 82 1.41 22.92 21.57
CA ALA A 82 0.68 22.91 22.82
C ALA A 82 0.34 21.46 23.26
N THR A 83 -0.18 20.64 22.33
CA THR A 83 -0.48 19.24 22.60
C THR A 83 0.76 18.43 23.02
N ILE A 84 1.92 18.69 22.39
CA ILE A 84 3.17 18.02 22.77
C ILE A 84 3.59 18.44 24.18
N ALA A 85 3.48 19.74 24.51
CA ALA A 85 3.88 20.28 25.81
C ALA A 85 3.03 19.73 26.98
N ASP A 86 1.78 19.36 26.72
CA ASP A 86 0.83 18.86 27.73
C ASP A 86 0.87 17.33 27.90
N GLY A 87 1.57 16.61 27.04
CA GLY A 87 1.53 15.14 27.05
C GLY A 87 2.73 14.46 27.71
N PRO A 88 2.67 13.14 27.94
CA PRO A 88 3.76 12.38 28.57
C PRO A 88 4.96 12.13 27.65
N PHE A 89 4.77 12.20 26.32
CA PHE A 89 5.85 12.05 25.35
C PHE A 89 6.35 13.42 24.90
N GLU A 90 7.65 13.63 25.05
CA GLU A 90 8.37 14.79 24.54
C GLU A 90 8.89 14.54 23.12
N ALA A 91 9.11 15.61 22.33
CA ALA A 91 9.59 15.49 20.97
C ALA A 91 11.12 15.24 20.92
N ASP A 92 11.57 14.20 21.56
CA ASP A 92 12.95 13.73 21.56
C ASP A 92 13.01 12.20 21.61
N TRP A 93 14.11 11.61 21.10
CA TRP A 93 14.23 10.15 21.01
C TRP A 93 14.26 9.47 22.38
N ASN A 94 14.85 10.06 23.42
CA ASN A 94 14.91 9.43 24.74
C ASN A 94 13.52 9.26 25.35
N SER A 95 12.61 10.20 25.07
CA SER A 95 11.21 10.09 25.46
C SER A 95 10.46 9.08 24.61
N LEU A 96 10.62 9.17 23.28
CA LEU A 96 9.89 8.35 22.31
C LEU A 96 10.30 6.87 22.32
N GLU A 97 11.55 6.55 22.68
CA GLU A 97 12.03 5.17 22.80
C GLU A 97 11.45 4.42 24.01
N LYS A 98 10.69 5.09 24.89
CA LYS A 98 9.87 4.46 25.94
C LYS A 98 8.56 3.88 25.42
N TYR A 99 8.28 4.06 24.13
CA TYR A 99 7.11 3.52 23.46
C TYR A 99 7.09 1.99 23.53
N GLU A 100 5.94 1.43 23.82
CA GLU A 100 5.70 -0.02 23.80
C GLU A 100 4.63 -0.35 22.75
N ILE A 101 4.95 -1.26 21.85
CA ILE A 101 4.00 -1.71 20.82
C ILE A 101 2.83 -2.41 21.51
N PRO A 102 1.57 -1.93 21.34
CA PRO A 102 0.38 -2.54 21.92
C PRO A 102 0.22 -4.02 21.55
N GLN A 103 -0.27 -4.81 22.49
CA GLN A 103 -0.43 -6.25 22.30
C GLN A 103 -1.38 -6.58 21.16
N TRP A 104 -2.48 -5.81 21.01
CA TRP A 104 -3.45 -6.03 19.93
C TRP A 104 -2.80 -6.05 18.53
N TYR A 105 -1.77 -5.21 18.31
CA TYR A 105 -1.10 -5.13 17.01
C TYR A 105 -0.20 -6.35 16.77
N LYS A 106 0.48 -6.82 17.82
CA LYS A 106 1.26 -8.07 17.78
C LYS A 106 0.36 -9.27 17.54
N ASP A 107 -0.88 -9.23 18.01
CA ASP A 107 -1.87 -10.31 17.90
C ASP A 107 -2.63 -10.29 16.58
N ALA A 108 -2.76 -9.13 15.95
CA ALA A 108 -3.52 -8.90 14.72
C ALA A 108 -2.96 -9.66 13.51
N LYS A 109 -1.66 -9.73 13.32
CA LYS A 109 -0.90 -10.47 12.29
C LYS A 109 -1.21 -10.15 10.84
N PHE A 110 -2.42 -9.68 10.52
CA PHE A 110 -2.88 -9.49 9.15
C PHE A 110 -3.76 -8.26 9.02
N GLY A 111 -3.39 -7.35 8.10
CA GLY A 111 -4.15 -6.16 7.74
C GLY A 111 -4.29 -5.99 6.24
N ILE A 112 -5.20 -5.11 5.83
CA ILE A 112 -5.41 -4.70 4.43
C ILE A 112 -4.87 -3.29 4.22
N PHE A 113 -4.12 -3.10 3.14
CA PHE A 113 -3.68 -1.82 2.61
C PHE A 113 -4.51 -1.46 1.38
N ILE A 114 -4.76 -0.17 1.13
CA ILE A 114 -5.55 0.25 -0.03
C ILE A 114 -4.81 1.36 -0.75
N HIS A 115 -4.30 1.08 -1.97
CA HIS A 115 -3.77 2.10 -2.86
C HIS A 115 -4.84 2.51 -3.87
N TRP A 116 -5.52 3.63 -3.59
CA TRP A 116 -6.60 4.16 -4.41
C TRP A 116 -6.52 5.69 -4.51
N GLY A 117 -6.70 6.24 -5.70
CA GLY A 117 -6.61 7.66 -5.98
C GLY A 117 -6.82 7.97 -7.46
N ALA A 118 -6.63 9.23 -7.85
CA ALA A 118 -6.84 9.70 -9.23
C ALA A 118 -5.95 8.99 -10.26
N TYR A 119 -4.83 8.38 -9.86
CA TYR A 119 -3.99 7.53 -10.71
C TYR A 119 -4.69 6.25 -11.19
N SER A 120 -5.82 5.87 -10.56
CA SER A 120 -6.65 4.75 -11.02
C SER A 120 -7.47 5.09 -12.27
N VAL A 121 -7.56 6.36 -12.67
CA VAL A 121 -8.30 6.79 -13.87
C VAL A 121 -7.56 6.38 -15.14
N PRO A 122 -6.29 6.75 -15.37
CA PRO A 122 -5.55 6.26 -16.52
C PRO A 122 -5.29 4.76 -16.46
N ALA A 123 -5.18 4.18 -15.26
CA ALA A 123 -4.99 2.76 -15.02
C ALA A 123 -3.89 2.12 -15.90
N TYR A 124 -2.79 2.84 -16.14
CA TYR A 124 -1.72 2.44 -17.05
C TYR A 124 -0.38 2.31 -16.31
N GLY A 125 0.26 1.18 -16.45
CA GLY A 125 1.60 0.89 -15.97
C GLY A 125 1.70 0.71 -14.45
N SER A 126 1.46 1.77 -13.69
CA SER A 126 1.41 1.70 -12.21
C SER A 126 0.83 2.98 -11.58
N GLU A 127 0.69 2.99 -10.25
CA GLU A 127 0.36 4.16 -9.40
C GLU A 127 1.35 5.32 -9.57
N TRP A 128 2.51 5.07 -10.18
CA TRP A 128 3.51 6.07 -10.53
C TRP A 128 3.19 6.82 -11.82
N TYR A 129 2.05 6.53 -12.48
CA TYR A 129 1.65 7.21 -13.71
C TYR A 129 1.74 8.73 -13.62
N PRO A 130 1.30 9.41 -12.53
CA PRO A 130 1.36 10.86 -12.41
C PRO A 130 2.77 11.45 -12.55
N ARG A 131 3.79 10.71 -12.14
CA ARG A 131 5.20 11.06 -12.34
C ARG A 131 5.70 10.68 -13.72
N GLN A 132 5.40 9.42 -14.12
CA GLN A 132 5.99 8.83 -15.34
C GLN A 132 5.50 9.49 -16.60
N MET A 133 4.26 9.98 -16.63
CA MET A 133 3.70 10.70 -17.79
C MET A 133 4.51 11.94 -18.18
N TYR A 134 5.24 12.56 -17.25
CA TYR A 134 6.08 13.73 -17.51
C TYR A 134 7.54 13.38 -17.81
N ILE A 135 7.90 12.10 -17.94
CA ILE A 135 9.27 11.66 -18.20
C ILE A 135 9.36 10.95 -19.54
N ASN A 136 9.96 11.62 -20.53
CA ASN A 136 10.11 11.05 -21.88
C ASN A 136 11.21 9.99 -21.93
N ARG A 137 10.88 8.77 -21.51
CA ARG A 137 11.76 7.61 -21.61
C ARG A 137 11.00 6.29 -21.59
N ASP A 138 11.61 5.24 -22.15
CA ASP A 138 11.13 3.88 -22.00
C ASP A 138 11.46 3.31 -20.63
N ARG A 139 10.47 2.71 -19.98
CA ARG A 139 10.61 2.00 -18.71
C ARG A 139 10.03 0.60 -18.85
N ARG A 140 10.91 -0.41 -18.82
CA ARG A 140 10.50 -1.83 -18.91
C ARG A 140 9.63 -2.17 -20.13
N GLY A 141 9.82 -1.43 -21.23
CA GLY A 141 9.06 -1.60 -22.46
C GLY A 141 7.83 -0.67 -22.58
N ASP A 142 7.54 0.14 -21.56
CA ASP A 142 6.45 1.12 -21.59
C ASP A 142 7.02 2.55 -21.69
N ASN A 143 6.47 3.36 -22.59
CA ASN A 143 6.73 4.80 -22.64
C ASN A 143 5.48 5.54 -22.18
N PHE A 144 5.44 5.88 -20.90
CA PHE A 144 4.30 6.57 -20.26
C PHE A 144 4.07 7.96 -20.87
N PHE A 145 5.14 8.68 -21.21
CA PHE A 145 5.07 10.01 -21.81
C PHE A 145 4.39 9.97 -23.19
N GLN A 146 4.83 9.05 -24.05
CA GLN A 146 4.24 8.91 -25.37
C GLN A 146 2.81 8.37 -25.30
N HIS A 147 2.57 7.37 -24.43
CA HIS A 147 1.21 6.86 -24.18
C HIS A 147 0.26 7.99 -23.74
N HIS A 148 0.72 8.90 -22.88
CA HIS A 148 -0.10 10.04 -22.44
C HIS A 148 -0.45 10.95 -23.63
N ILE A 149 0.53 11.33 -24.45
CA ILE A 149 0.31 12.17 -25.63
C ILE A 149 -0.67 11.51 -26.62
N ASP A 150 -0.47 10.22 -26.89
CA ASP A 150 -1.30 9.48 -27.87
C ASP A 150 -2.74 9.29 -27.40
N THR A 151 -2.96 9.21 -26.07
CA THR A 151 -4.27 8.91 -25.49
C THR A 151 -5.03 10.16 -25.07
N TYR A 152 -4.35 11.14 -24.48
CA TYR A 152 -4.96 12.31 -23.83
C TYR A 152 -4.53 13.64 -24.44
N GLY A 153 -3.48 13.65 -25.25
CA GLY A 153 -2.94 14.86 -25.87
C GLY A 153 -1.75 15.45 -25.10
N PRO A 154 -1.30 16.66 -25.54
CA PRO A 154 -0.11 17.28 -24.98
C PRO A 154 -0.28 17.64 -23.48
N HIS A 155 0.76 17.42 -22.67
CA HIS A 155 0.80 17.68 -21.22
C HIS A 155 0.46 19.13 -20.83
N LYS A 156 0.62 20.10 -21.75
CA LYS A 156 0.23 21.50 -21.49
C LYS A 156 -1.28 21.71 -21.44
N THR A 157 -2.02 20.89 -22.22
CA THR A 157 -3.48 20.99 -22.36
C THR A 157 -4.24 19.96 -21.54
N PHE A 158 -3.62 18.83 -21.27
CA PHE A 158 -4.16 17.78 -20.42
C PHE A 158 -3.02 17.24 -19.54
N GLY A 159 -3.00 17.63 -18.27
CA GLY A 159 -2.03 17.18 -17.29
C GLY A 159 -2.66 16.25 -16.26
N TYR A 160 -1.90 15.92 -15.20
CA TYR A 160 -2.40 15.02 -14.16
C TYR A 160 -3.65 15.57 -13.45
N LYS A 161 -3.69 16.87 -13.18
CA LYS A 161 -4.87 17.55 -12.58
C LYS A 161 -6.18 17.26 -13.30
N ASP A 162 -6.13 16.97 -14.61
CA ASP A 162 -7.31 16.75 -15.44
C ASP A 162 -7.91 15.34 -15.28
N PHE A 163 -7.19 14.42 -14.64
CA PHE A 163 -7.73 13.13 -14.21
C PHE A 163 -8.56 13.26 -12.91
N ILE A 164 -8.25 14.23 -12.04
CA ILE A 164 -8.94 14.38 -10.75
C ILE A 164 -10.47 14.50 -10.91
N PRO A 165 -11.02 15.36 -11.79
CA PRO A 165 -12.46 15.42 -12.00
C PRO A 165 -13.09 14.14 -12.59
N GLN A 166 -12.27 13.25 -13.16
CA GLN A 166 -12.72 11.98 -13.73
C GLN A 166 -12.70 10.84 -12.72
N PHE A 167 -12.00 11.01 -11.62
CA PHE A 167 -12.00 10.09 -10.47
C PHE A 167 -13.28 10.31 -9.66
N LYS A 168 -14.36 9.59 -9.97
CA LYS A 168 -15.71 9.87 -9.42
C LYS A 168 -16.15 8.93 -8.31
N ALA A 169 -15.54 7.74 -8.21
CA ALA A 169 -15.87 6.77 -7.19
C ALA A 169 -17.40 6.46 -7.07
N GLU A 170 -18.12 6.48 -8.19
CA GLU A 170 -19.59 6.41 -8.21
C GLU A 170 -20.17 5.09 -7.72
N LYS A 171 -19.33 4.06 -7.60
CA LYS A 171 -19.70 2.75 -7.06
C LYS A 171 -18.98 2.43 -5.75
N PHE A 172 -18.33 3.43 -5.15
CA PHE A 172 -17.67 3.24 -3.87
C PHE A 172 -18.69 3.00 -2.76
N ASP A 173 -18.53 1.88 -2.08
CA ASP A 173 -19.33 1.43 -0.95
C ASP A 173 -18.39 0.99 0.17
N ALA A 174 -18.23 1.85 1.18
CA ALA A 174 -17.30 1.64 2.28
C ALA A 174 -17.69 0.45 3.16
N GLU A 175 -19.00 0.22 3.34
CA GLU A 175 -19.52 -0.90 4.14
C GLU A 175 -19.22 -2.23 3.44
N ALA A 176 -19.49 -2.31 2.12
CA ALA A 176 -19.17 -3.50 1.33
C ALA A 176 -17.66 -3.81 1.31
N TRP A 177 -16.79 -2.77 1.27
CA TRP A 177 -15.36 -2.97 1.38
C TRP A 177 -14.96 -3.49 2.77
N ALA A 178 -15.47 -2.87 3.83
CA ALA A 178 -15.16 -3.28 5.20
C ALA A 178 -15.60 -4.74 5.45
N GLN A 179 -16.79 -5.14 4.98
CA GLN A 179 -17.25 -6.52 5.08
C GLN A 179 -16.33 -7.50 4.33
N LEU A 180 -15.90 -7.16 3.11
CA LEU A 180 -14.95 -7.98 2.33
C LEU A 180 -13.64 -8.18 3.10
N PHE A 181 -13.10 -7.11 3.70
CA PHE A 181 -11.85 -7.17 4.45
C PHE A 181 -11.97 -7.99 5.73
N LYS A 182 -13.10 -7.85 6.44
CA LYS A 182 -13.41 -8.70 7.59
C LYS A 182 -13.52 -10.19 7.21
N ASP A 183 -14.21 -10.48 6.11
CA ASP A 183 -14.38 -11.85 5.60
C ASP A 183 -13.05 -12.47 5.15
N THR A 184 -12.10 -11.63 4.73
CA THR A 184 -10.71 -12.01 4.44
C THR A 184 -9.94 -12.38 5.71
N GLY A 185 -10.42 -11.99 6.89
CA GLY A 185 -9.76 -12.20 8.18
C GLY A 185 -8.84 -11.05 8.61
N ALA A 186 -8.88 -9.91 7.93
CA ALA A 186 -8.13 -8.74 8.35
C ALA A 186 -8.54 -8.26 9.76
N ARG A 187 -7.56 -7.74 10.50
CA ARG A 187 -7.76 -7.17 11.83
C ARG A 187 -7.64 -5.65 11.83
N TYR A 188 -7.02 -5.08 10.81
CA TYR A 188 -6.89 -3.64 10.60
C TYR A 188 -6.86 -3.31 9.11
N VAL A 189 -7.24 -2.09 8.78
CA VAL A 189 -7.28 -1.58 7.39
C VAL A 189 -6.62 -0.22 7.34
N ILE A 190 -5.74 -0.02 6.37
CA ILE A 190 -4.98 1.22 6.16
C ILE A 190 -5.20 1.71 4.72
N PRO A 191 -6.10 2.67 4.46
CA PRO A 191 -6.13 3.36 3.18
C PRO A 191 -4.98 4.37 3.05
N VAL A 192 -4.53 4.62 1.83
CA VAL A 192 -3.67 5.77 1.51
C VAL A 192 -4.52 7.04 1.61
N ALA A 193 -4.21 7.90 2.61
CA ALA A 193 -4.91 9.17 2.79
C ALA A 193 -4.41 10.24 1.82
N GLU A 194 -3.11 10.27 1.54
CA GLU A 194 -2.50 11.13 0.52
C GLU A 194 -1.31 10.40 -0.09
N HIS A 195 -1.35 10.16 -1.42
CA HIS A 195 -0.22 9.57 -2.16
C HIS A 195 0.81 10.64 -2.56
N HIS A 196 1.89 10.26 -3.21
CA HIS A 196 2.93 11.18 -3.70
C HIS A 196 2.40 12.22 -4.68
N ASP A 197 1.25 11.98 -5.31
CA ASP A 197 0.59 12.87 -6.27
C ASP A 197 0.02 14.13 -5.63
N GLY A 198 -0.06 14.18 -4.27
CA GLY A 198 -0.50 15.35 -3.53
C GLY A 198 -2.02 15.59 -3.56
N PHE A 199 -2.81 14.53 -3.87
CA PHE A 199 -4.26 14.57 -3.84
C PHE A 199 -4.78 13.82 -2.61
N PRO A 200 -5.13 14.52 -1.51
CA PRO A 200 -5.76 13.91 -0.35
C PRO A 200 -7.08 13.23 -0.68
N MET A 201 -7.30 12.03 -0.15
CA MET A 201 -8.53 11.27 -0.24
C MET A 201 -9.54 11.63 0.87
N TYR A 202 -9.33 12.76 1.54
CA TYR A 202 -10.09 13.25 2.67
C TYR A 202 -10.31 14.76 2.57
N ASP A 203 -11.20 15.33 3.37
CA ASP A 203 -11.41 16.77 3.53
C ASP A 203 -10.18 17.41 4.20
N CYS A 204 -9.28 17.99 3.41
CA CYS A 204 -8.00 18.54 3.85
C CYS A 204 -8.02 20.06 3.96
N ALA A 205 -7.77 20.58 5.18
CA ALA A 205 -7.77 22.03 5.41
C ALA A 205 -6.60 22.79 4.73
N PHE A 206 -5.60 22.08 4.22
CA PHE A 206 -4.34 22.67 3.71
C PHE A 206 -4.22 22.71 2.20
N THR A 207 -5.25 22.31 1.47
CA THR A 207 -5.31 22.36 0.01
C THR A 207 -6.76 22.36 -0.48
N ARG A 208 -6.99 22.91 -1.67
CA ARG A 208 -8.27 22.78 -2.39
C ARG A 208 -8.34 21.51 -3.27
N TRP A 209 -7.22 20.81 -3.38
CA TRP A 209 -7.10 19.62 -4.23
C TRP A 209 -7.33 18.37 -3.39
N ASP A 210 -8.56 18.11 -2.98
CA ASP A 210 -8.91 16.95 -2.18
C ASP A 210 -10.20 16.28 -2.66
N ALA A 211 -10.45 15.07 -2.15
CA ALA A 211 -11.55 14.23 -2.58
C ALA A 211 -12.93 14.73 -2.12
N SER A 212 -13.02 15.61 -1.12
CA SER A 212 -14.27 16.21 -0.66
C SER A 212 -14.74 17.32 -1.58
N GLU A 213 -13.80 18.10 -2.16
CA GLU A 213 -14.10 19.22 -3.04
C GLU A 213 -14.10 18.80 -4.52
N MET A 214 -13.27 17.82 -4.91
CA MET A 214 -13.06 17.43 -6.30
C MET A 214 -13.25 15.92 -6.49
N GLY A 215 -13.39 15.52 -7.75
CA GLY A 215 -13.53 14.11 -8.10
C GLY A 215 -14.74 13.45 -7.47
N PRO A 216 -14.57 12.60 -6.43
CA PRO A 216 -15.65 11.91 -5.76
C PRO A 216 -16.63 12.83 -5.03
N LYS A 217 -16.16 13.99 -4.57
CA LYS A 217 -16.84 14.92 -3.67
C LYS A 217 -17.35 14.22 -2.41
N ARG A 218 -16.45 13.46 -1.80
CA ARG A 218 -16.68 12.63 -0.59
C ARG A 218 -15.38 12.59 0.23
N ASP A 219 -15.52 12.60 1.53
CA ASP A 219 -14.43 12.25 2.44
C ASP A 219 -14.32 10.72 2.54
N VAL A 220 -13.51 10.15 1.64
CA VAL A 220 -13.31 8.70 1.52
C VAL A 220 -12.71 8.10 2.79
N ILE A 221 -11.81 8.84 3.44
CA ILE A 221 -11.13 8.37 4.66
C ILE A 221 -12.12 8.33 5.83
N GLN A 222 -13.00 9.32 5.97
CA GLN A 222 -14.05 9.31 6.98
C GLN A 222 -14.98 8.12 6.81
N GLU A 223 -15.51 7.91 5.60
CA GLU A 223 -16.44 6.82 5.32
C GLU A 223 -15.81 5.45 5.58
N LEU A 224 -14.56 5.24 5.15
CA LEU A 224 -13.82 3.99 5.44
C LEU A 224 -13.55 3.83 6.94
N SER A 225 -13.22 4.90 7.65
CA SER A 225 -12.96 4.83 9.09
C SER A 225 -14.18 4.37 9.89
N GLU A 226 -15.36 4.86 9.51
CA GLU A 226 -16.62 4.49 10.13
C GLU A 226 -16.99 3.04 9.80
N ALA A 227 -16.94 2.66 8.52
CA ALA A 227 -17.27 1.32 8.07
C ALA A 227 -16.33 0.24 8.65
N VAL A 228 -15.03 0.47 8.64
CA VAL A 228 -14.02 -0.47 9.18
C VAL A 228 -14.22 -0.69 10.68
N ARG A 229 -14.46 0.38 11.43
CA ARG A 229 -14.72 0.28 12.88
C ARG A 229 -16.05 -0.37 13.21
N SER A 230 -17.11 -0.14 12.40
CA SER A 230 -18.41 -0.80 12.60
C SER A 230 -18.29 -2.33 12.46
N GLU A 231 -17.35 -2.81 11.66
CA GLU A 231 -17.01 -4.23 11.52
C GLU A 231 -16.08 -4.77 12.61
N GLY A 232 -15.70 -3.94 13.59
CA GLY A 232 -14.85 -4.33 14.73
C GLY A 232 -13.37 -4.44 14.39
N MET A 233 -12.94 -3.90 13.24
CA MET A 233 -11.53 -3.82 12.87
C MET A 233 -10.90 -2.50 13.34
N LYS A 234 -9.58 -2.50 13.53
CA LYS A 234 -8.79 -1.30 13.76
C LYS A 234 -8.59 -0.54 12.45
N PHE A 235 -8.53 0.80 12.53
CA PHE A 235 -8.40 1.67 11.37
C PHE A 235 -7.08 2.43 11.40
N GLY A 236 -6.37 2.44 10.28
CA GLY A 236 -5.16 3.23 10.09
C GLY A 236 -5.27 4.16 8.89
N VAL A 237 -4.27 5.00 8.73
CA VAL A 237 -4.07 5.84 7.54
C VAL A 237 -2.62 5.76 7.09
N SER A 238 -2.36 5.99 5.80
CA SER A 238 -1.00 6.17 5.32
C SER A 238 -0.80 7.52 4.65
N SER A 239 0.38 8.10 4.86
CA SER A 239 0.83 9.34 4.22
C SER A 239 2.09 9.09 3.40
N HIS A 240 2.00 9.41 2.10
CA HIS A 240 3.12 9.37 1.16
C HIS A 240 3.55 10.79 0.75
N ARG A 241 3.00 11.80 1.43
CA ARG A 241 3.20 13.24 1.16
C ARG A 241 4.66 13.63 1.08
N ALA A 242 5.53 13.08 1.92
CA ALA A 242 6.92 13.52 2.01
C ALA A 242 7.67 13.47 0.67
N PHE A 243 7.34 12.52 -0.22
CA PHE A 243 7.95 12.43 -1.55
C PHE A 243 7.25 13.32 -2.61
N ASN A 244 6.12 13.93 -2.33
CA ASN A 244 5.48 14.91 -3.22
C ASN A 244 6.44 16.03 -3.58
N TRP A 245 7.33 16.42 -2.65
CA TRP A 245 8.38 17.41 -2.83
C TRP A 245 9.17 17.26 -4.14
N MET A 246 9.46 16.03 -4.56
CA MET A 246 10.24 15.69 -5.75
C MET A 246 9.47 14.83 -6.76
N PHE A 247 8.19 14.67 -6.56
CA PHE A 247 7.42 13.69 -7.33
C PHE A 247 7.25 14.11 -8.79
N TYR A 248 6.91 15.36 -9.06
CA TYR A 248 6.63 15.84 -10.40
C TYR A 248 7.87 16.35 -11.11
N VAL A 249 8.10 15.83 -12.31
CA VAL A 249 9.06 16.38 -13.28
C VAL A 249 8.40 17.55 -13.99
N ARG A 250 9.09 18.70 -14.06
CA ARG A 250 8.53 19.95 -14.58
C ARG A 250 9.26 20.41 -15.81
N ASP A 251 8.52 20.96 -16.76
CA ASP A 251 9.01 21.66 -17.93
C ASP A 251 8.03 22.77 -18.30
N GLU A 252 8.49 23.88 -18.87
CA GLU A 252 7.62 24.99 -19.30
C GLU A 252 6.54 24.56 -20.31
N SER A 253 6.78 23.47 -21.03
CA SER A 253 5.83 22.85 -21.95
C SER A 253 4.75 22.00 -21.27
N PHE A 254 4.80 21.82 -19.94
CA PHE A 254 3.84 21.06 -19.17
C PHE A 254 2.90 21.99 -18.37
N ASP A 255 1.74 21.45 -17.99
CA ASP A 255 0.77 22.15 -17.13
C ASP A 255 1.29 22.36 -15.71
N ASN A 256 2.09 21.42 -15.19
CA ASN A 256 2.62 21.43 -13.83
C ASN A 256 3.71 22.49 -13.57
N ALA A 257 4.13 23.22 -14.60
CA ALA A 257 4.99 24.39 -14.45
C ALA A 257 4.21 25.68 -14.16
N ASP A 258 2.88 25.67 -14.30
CA ASP A 258 2.03 26.82 -14.04
C ASP A 258 1.89 27.01 -12.52
N PRO A 259 2.30 28.20 -11.98
CA PRO A 259 2.26 28.46 -10.54
C PRO A 259 0.86 28.38 -9.91
N GLN A 260 -0.20 28.56 -10.71
CA GLN A 260 -1.57 28.44 -10.20
C GLN A 260 -1.93 27.05 -9.66
N TYR A 261 -1.18 26.01 -10.04
CA TYR A 261 -1.37 24.62 -9.61
C TYR A 261 -0.28 24.15 -8.61
N ALA A 262 0.47 25.09 -8.02
CA ALA A 262 1.56 24.74 -7.11
C ALA A 262 1.07 24.08 -5.80
N ASP A 263 -0.19 24.29 -5.44
CA ASP A 263 -0.86 23.64 -4.31
C ASP A 263 -1.16 22.13 -4.53
N LEU A 264 -1.18 21.66 -5.79
CA LEU A 264 -1.20 20.25 -6.14
C LEU A 264 0.20 19.71 -6.43
N TYR A 265 0.88 20.36 -7.38
CA TYR A 265 2.14 19.86 -7.91
C TYR A 265 3.35 20.18 -7.01
N GLY A 266 3.18 20.97 -5.96
CA GLY A 266 4.26 21.52 -5.15
C GLY A 266 4.92 22.76 -5.79
N ARG A 267 5.88 23.36 -5.11
CA ARG A 267 6.65 24.48 -5.64
C ARG A 267 7.59 24.06 -6.78
N PRO A 268 7.88 24.94 -7.75
CA PRO A 268 8.93 24.69 -8.73
C PRO A 268 10.28 24.50 -8.01
N MET A 269 10.83 23.30 -8.14
CA MET A 269 12.16 22.97 -7.62
C MET A 269 13.18 23.05 -8.74
N PRO A 270 14.42 23.50 -8.48
CA PRO A 270 15.49 23.33 -9.44
C PRO A 270 15.70 21.83 -9.68
N PHE A 271 15.28 21.38 -10.86
CA PHE A 271 15.38 19.98 -11.22
C PHE A 271 16.79 19.72 -11.75
N LEU A 272 17.57 18.94 -11.01
CA LEU A 272 18.83 18.41 -11.48
C LEU A 272 18.54 17.14 -12.30
N PHE A 273 18.13 17.32 -13.57
CA PHE A 273 17.93 16.21 -14.47
C PHE A 273 19.27 15.78 -15.05
N GLU A 274 19.87 14.75 -14.49
CA GLU A 274 20.82 13.91 -15.21
C GLU A 274 20.07 12.67 -15.74
N GLU A 275 20.65 11.96 -16.73
CA GLU A 275 20.06 10.81 -17.43
C GLU A 275 19.47 9.70 -16.53
N ASN A 276 19.75 9.73 -15.24
CA ASN A 276 19.28 8.79 -14.22
C ASN A 276 18.24 9.43 -13.28
N ALA A 277 17.16 9.97 -13.81
CA ALA A 277 16.05 10.59 -13.05
C ALA A 277 15.40 9.68 -11.96
N TRP A 278 15.81 8.41 -11.87
CA TRP A 278 15.46 7.46 -10.81
C TRP A 278 16.47 7.42 -9.69
N ASP A 279 17.63 7.99 -9.89
CA ASP A 279 18.61 8.09 -8.85
C ASP A 279 18.29 9.30 -7.95
N TYR A 280 17.10 9.24 -7.34
CA TYR A 280 16.73 10.19 -6.28
C TYR A 280 17.70 10.12 -5.10
N GLN A 281 18.52 9.07 -4.99
CA GLN A 281 19.57 8.95 -3.99
C GLN A 281 20.69 9.96 -4.22
N HIS A 282 21.02 10.28 -5.48
CA HIS A 282 22.06 11.24 -5.84
C HIS A 282 21.53 12.67 -6.07
N ASN A 283 20.24 12.80 -6.45
CA ASN A 283 19.63 14.07 -6.84
C ASN A 283 18.56 14.54 -5.84
N PHE A 284 18.52 13.98 -4.63
CA PHE A 284 17.56 14.38 -3.61
C PHE A 284 17.91 15.78 -3.08
N THR A 285 17.05 16.75 -3.38
CA THR A 285 17.08 18.05 -2.70
C THR A 285 16.32 17.91 -1.39
N PRO A 286 16.97 18.18 -0.22
CA PRO A 286 16.29 18.12 1.06
C PRO A 286 15.05 19.04 1.08
N GLN A 287 13.98 18.56 1.68
CA GLN A 287 12.78 19.35 1.89
C GLN A 287 13.11 20.57 2.76
N ASP A 288 12.56 21.73 2.39
CA ASP A 288 12.69 22.93 3.22
C ASP A 288 11.75 22.89 4.44
N GLU A 289 11.98 23.78 5.41
CA GLU A 289 11.20 23.83 6.65
C GLU A 289 9.71 24.04 6.38
N GLN A 290 9.35 24.90 5.40
CA GLN A 290 7.95 25.17 5.08
C GLN A 290 7.21 23.94 4.56
N PHE A 291 7.88 23.09 3.77
CA PHE A 291 7.28 21.84 3.31
C PHE A 291 7.16 20.82 4.43
N LYS A 292 8.16 20.74 5.31
CA LYS A 292 8.12 19.85 6.48
C LYS A 292 7.05 20.28 7.49
N ASP A 293 6.85 21.57 7.66
CA ASP A 293 5.78 22.13 8.48
C ASP A 293 4.38 21.81 7.90
N ASP A 294 4.18 21.96 6.57
CA ASP A 294 2.96 21.52 5.88
C ASP A 294 2.73 20.01 6.04
N TRP A 295 3.78 19.21 5.89
CA TRP A 295 3.71 17.76 6.10
C TRP A 295 3.30 17.40 7.54
N LEU A 296 3.85 18.09 8.53
CA LEU A 296 3.52 17.89 9.94
C LEU A 296 2.06 18.25 10.22
N ALA A 297 1.63 19.44 9.74
CA ALA A 297 0.26 19.91 9.91
C ALA A 297 -0.77 18.94 9.31
N ARG A 298 -0.57 18.48 8.05
CA ARG A 298 -1.45 17.49 7.40
C ARG A 298 -1.44 16.14 8.12
N SER A 299 -0.28 15.68 8.58
CA SER A 299 -0.18 14.42 9.31
C SER A 299 -0.93 14.48 10.65
N CYS A 300 -0.83 15.60 11.38
CA CYS A 300 -1.57 15.81 12.63
C CYS A 300 -3.07 16.03 12.39
N GLU A 301 -3.49 16.65 11.28
CA GLU A 301 -4.88 16.76 10.87
C GLU A 301 -5.53 15.38 10.72
N LEU A 302 -4.84 14.43 10.06
CA LEU A 302 -5.31 13.04 9.94
C LEU A 302 -5.50 12.37 11.31
N VAL A 303 -4.61 12.64 12.27
CA VAL A 303 -4.74 12.16 13.65
C VAL A 303 -5.99 12.72 14.31
N ASP A 304 -6.23 14.02 14.18
CA ASP A 304 -7.36 14.69 14.82
C ASP A 304 -8.71 14.30 14.23
N LYS A 305 -8.80 14.24 12.90
CA LYS A 305 -10.05 13.94 12.21
C LYS A 305 -10.44 12.47 12.35
N TYR A 306 -9.50 11.55 12.08
CA TYR A 306 -9.84 10.12 11.92
C TYR A 306 -9.38 9.24 13.08
N LYS A 307 -8.56 9.75 13.99
CA LYS A 307 -8.07 9.03 15.18
C LYS A 307 -7.55 7.63 14.84
N PRO A 308 -6.61 7.52 13.89
CA PRO A 308 -6.14 6.24 13.41
C PRO A 308 -5.45 5.45 14.53
N ASP A 309 -5.68 4.13 14.57
CA ASP A 309 -4.95 3.20 15.43
C ASP A 309 -3.53 2.93 14.88
N VAL A 310 -3.35 3.08 13.56
CA VAL A 310 -2.06 2.91 12.87
C VAL A 310 -1.82 4.09 11.93
N PHE A 311 -0.64 4.69 12.01
CA PHE A 311 -0.18 5.70 11.06
C PHE A 311 1.03 5.17 10.29
N TRP A 312 0.89 5.00 9.00
CA TRP A 312 1.91 4.42 8.16
C TRP A 312 2.56 5.48 7.27
N PHE A 313 3.91 5.57 7.30
CA PHE A 313 4.68 6.48 6.46
C PHE A 313 5.45 5.74 5.38
N ASP A 314 5.32 6.23 4.16
CA ASP A 314 6.17 5.81 3.06
C ASP A 314 7.55 6.51 3.12
N PHE A 315 8.43 6.13 2.19
CA PHE A 315 9.73 6.78 2.03
C PHE A 315 9.60 8.28 1.70
N GLY A 316 10.72 9.00 1.78
CA GLY A 316 10.77 10.48 1.61
C GLY A 316 10.95 11.21 2.93
N ILE A 317 10.60 10.59 4.06
CA ILE A 317 10.95 11.06 5.40
C ILE A 317 12.39 10.68 5.82
N THR A 318 13.12 9.95 4.97
CA THR A 318 14.56 9.67 5.07
C THR A 318 15.24 10.13 3.79
N PRO A 319 16.19 11.06 3.85
CA PRO A 319 16.78 11.65 2.64
C PRO A 319 17.70 10.73 1.84
N LYS A 320 18.18 9.63 2.40
CA LYS A 320 19.06 8.68 1.69
C LYS A 320 18.73 7.24 2.01
N HIS A 321 18.58 6.42 0.97
CA HIS A 321 18.61 4.98 1.13
C HIS A 321 20.02 4.53 1.58
N GLY A 322 20.09 3.82 2.68
CA GLY A 322 21.24 3.00 3.05
C GLY A 322 22.27 3.64 4.00
N ASP A 323 22.56 4.93 3.90
CA ASP A 323 23.67 5.55 4.64
C ASP A 323 23.26 6.52 5.75
N SER A 324 21.97 6.90 5.84
CA SER A 324 21.48 7.79 6.88
C SER A 324 20.88 7.00 8.04
N THR A 325 21.39 7.25 9.23
CA THR A 325 20.71 6.85 10.46
C THR A 325 19.61 7.86 10.77
N TYR A 326 18.61 7.49 11.58
CA TYR A 326 17.61 8.44 12.09
C TYR A 326 18.24 9.68 12.75
N LEU A 327 19.47 9.58 13.27
CA LEU A 327 20.22 10.69 13.88
C LEU A 327 20.68 11.75 12.88
N ASN A 328 20.91 11.38 11.62
CA ASN A 328 21.36 12.29 10.55
C ASN A 328 20.22 12.66 9.59
N ASN A 329 18.98 12.35 9.97
CA ASN A 329 17.81 12.59 9.15
C ASN A 329 17.38 14.06 9.26
N THR A 330 17.28 14.75 8.13
CA THR A 330 16.79 16.14 8.06
C THR A 330 15.33 16.29 8.46
N TYR A 331 14.58 15.22 8.51
CA TYR A 331 13.21 15.14 9.01
C TYR A 331 13.11 14.84 10.50
N ALA A 332 14.22 14.54 11.17
CA ALA A 332 14.22 13.99 12.54
C ALA A 332 13.37 14.82 13.52
N GLU A 333 13.51 16.15 13.50
CA GLU A 333 12.75 17.04 14.37
C GLU A 333 11.23 16.96 14.12
N HIS A 334 10.80 16.92 12.86
CA HIS A 334 9.38 16.83 12.49
C HIS A 334 8.82 15.44 12.80
N LEU A 335 9.62 14.37 12.65
CA LEU A 335 9.24 13.00 13.04
C LEU A 335 9.08 12.88 14.57
N GLN A 336 9.97 13.50 15.33
CA GLN A 336 9.86 13.54 16.80
C GLN A 336 8.60 14.30 17.23
N LYS A 337 8.31 15.46 16.62
CA LYS A 337 7.09 16.24 16.89
C LYS A 337 5.83 15.42 16.54
N PHE A 338 5.81 14.79 15.37
CA PHE A 338 4.68 13.96 14.97
C PHE A 338 4.46 12.79 15.93
N ALA A 339 5.52 12.05 16.28
CA ALA A 339 5.42 10.89 17.16
C ALA A 339 4.94 11.28 18.56
N ALA A 340 5.52 12.35 19.14
CA ALA A 340 5.08 12.88 20.44
C ALA A 340 3.60 13.30 20.40
N TYR A 341 3.20 14.04 19.36
CA TYR A 341 1.81 14.45 19.16
C TYR A 341 0.87 13.24 19.10
N TYR A 342 1.18 12.28 18.23
CA TYR A 342 0.34 11.11 17.99
C TYR A 342 0.22 10.21 19.22
N TYR A 343 1.33 9.94 19.89
CA TYR A 343 1.33 9.13 21.12
C TYR A 343 0.59 9.85 22.26
N ASN A 344 0.75 11.16 22.42
CA ASN A 344 0.01 11.93 23.41
C ASN A 344 -1.50 11.92 23.15
N LYS A 345 -1.93 12.08 21.88
CA LYS A 345 -3.35 12.01 21.51
C LYS A 345 -3.98 10.63 21.74
N THR A 346 -3.22 9.54 21.57
CA THR A 346 -3.72 8.19 21.77
C THR A 346 -3.71 7.79 23.24
N THR A 347 -2.71 8.20 24.03
CA THR A 347 -2.63 7.93 25.49
C THR A 347 -3.76 8.61 26.27
N ALA A 348 -4.17 9.81 25.86
CA ALA A 348 -5.14 10.64 26.60
C ALA A 348 -6.57 10.03 26.69
N LYS A 349 -6.85 8.89 26.06
CA LYS A 349 -8.21 8.34 25.91
C LYS A 349 -8.43 6.96 26.54
N ASP A 350 -7.59 6.51 27.45
CA ASP A 350 -7.60 5.11 27.95
C ASP A 350 -7.58 4.08 26.79
N SER A 351 -7.09 4.48 25.62
CA SER A 351 -6.92 3.65 24.44
C SER A 351 -5.49 3.13 24.36
N ASP A 352 -5.32 2.02 23.65
CA ASP A 352 -3.98 1.55 23.29
C ASP A 352 -3.19 2.65 22.56
N LEU A 353 -1.89 2.75 22.81
CA LEU A 353 -1.01 3.63 22.06
C LEU A 353 -1.16 3.41 20.55
N GLY A 354 -1.10 4.48 19.79
CA GLY A 354 -1.09 4.39 18.32
C GLY A 354 0.18 3.74 17.80
N ILE A 355 0.10 3.16 16.61
CA ILE A 355 1.22 2.51 15.93
C ILE A 355 1.74 3.43 14.84
N ILE A 356 3.05 3.69 14.81
CA ILE A 356 3.72 4.29 13.66
C ILE A 356 4.46 3.19 12.89
N ASN A 357 4.12 3.01 11.60
CA ASN A 357 4.92 2.22 10.68
C ASN A 357 5.83 3.13 9.85
N TYR A 358 7.07 2.70 9.64
CA TYR A 358 8.05 3.47 8.88
C TYR A 358 8.95 2.59 8.03
N LYS A 359 9.53 3.16 6.98
CA LYS A 359 10.50 2.48 6.10
C LYS A 359 11.94 2.92 6.41
N PHE A 360 12.87 2.04 6.11
CA PHE A 360 14.33 2.24 6.24
C PHE A 360 14.75 2.59 7.68
N ASN A 361 15.45 3.71 7.86
CA ASN A 361 16.00 4.16 9.14
C ASN A 361 15.38 5.51 9.57
N ALA A 362 14.07 5.70 9.34
CA ALA A 362 13.41 6.97 9.70
C ALA A 362 13.28 7.16 11.21
N PHE A 363 13.10 6.08 11.96
CA PHE A 363 12.94 6.04 13.41
C PHE A 363 13.93 5.09 14.08
N PRO A 364 14.22 5.27 15.38
CA PRO A 364 14.76 4.20 16.21
C PRO A 364 13.77 3.03 16.27
N GLU A 365 14.28 1.80 16.27
CA GLU A 365 13.43 0.59 16.32
C GLU A 365 12.59 0.47 17.60
N SER A 366 13.00 1.16 18.68
CA SER A 366 12.28 1.24 19.96
C SER A 366 11.15 2.27 19.94
N ALA A 367 11.16 3.22 19.00
CA ALA A 367 10.17 4.31 18.95
C ALA A 367 9.03 4.06 17.96
N ALA A 368 9.13 3.08 17.05
CA ALA A 368 8.14 2.80 16.02
C ALA A 368 8.36 1.41 15.41
N VAL A 369 7.45 0.95 14.53
CA VAL A 369 7.49 -0.38 13.91
C VAL A 369 8.03 -0.29 12.48
N LEU A 370 9.14 -0.99 12.22
CA LEU A 370 9.72 -1.09 10.88
C LEU A 370 8.79 -1.83 9.93
N ASP A 371 8.51 -1.23 8.78
CA ASP A 371 7.88 -1.86 7.64
C ASP A 371 8.90 -2.15 6.53
N LYS A 372 8.84 -3.36 5.95
CA LYS A 372 9.74 -3.81 4.88
C LYS A 372 8.98 -4.07 3.59
N GLU A 373 9.10 -3.17 2.65
CA GLU A 373 8.38 -3.27 1.37
C GLU A 373 8.75 -4.52 0.57
N ARG A 374 7.74 -5.34 0.25
CA ARG A 374 7.84 -6.54 -0.61
C ARG A 374 9.08 -7.38 -0.28
N SER A 375 9.26 -7.63 1.01
CA SER A 375 10.47 -8.27 1.53
C SER A 375 10.14 -9.14 2.74
N LYS A 376 11.09 -9.98 3.15
CA LYS A 376 10.97 -10.88 4.30
C LYS A 376 12.22 -10.84 5.16
N MET A 377 12.17 -11.42 6.34
CA MET A 377 13.34 -11.69 7.17
C MET A 377 13.89 -13.08 6.91
N ALA A 378 15.21 -13.25 6.96
CA ALA A 378 15.83 -14.58 6.86
C ALA A 378 15.55 -15.40 8.12
N GLU A 379 15.61 -14.75 9.28
CA GLU A 379 15.55 -15.34 10.61
C GLU A 379 14.50 -14.60 11.46
N ILE A 380 14.22 -15.12 12.67
CA ILE A 380 13.39 -14.43 13.65
C ILE A 380 14.01 -13.07 13.99
N ARG A 381 13.22 -12.00 13.79
CA ARG A 381 13.59 -10.67 14.23
C ARG A 381 12.96 -10.38 15.60
N LYS A 382 13.78 -10.09 16.61
CA LYS A 382 13.25 -9.84 17.96
C LYS A 382 12.39 -8.58 18.08
N PRO A 383 12.77 -7.39 17.56
CA PRO A 383 11.81 -6.29 17.43
C PRO A 383 10.69 -6.69 16.46
N PHE A 384 9.43 -6.45 16.87
CA PHE A 384 8.27 -6.72 16.01
C PHE A 384 8.37 -5.88 14.73
N TRP A 385 7.88 -6.41 13.62
CA TRP A 385 8.00 -5.77 12.32
C TRP A 385 6.79 -6.04 11.43
N GLN A 386 6.61 -5.22 10.42
CA GLN A 386 5.61 -5.39 9.38
C GLN A 386 6.28 -5.57 8.04
N THR A 387 5.61 -6.22 7.12
CA THR A 387 5.89 -6.13 5.69
C THR A 387 4.62 -5.83 4.94
N ASP A 388 4.72 -4.93 3.97
CA ASP A 388 3.67 -4.64 3.04
C ASP A 388 3.92 -5.36 1.70
N THR A 389 2.87 -5.90 1.11
CA THR A 389 2.88 -6.42 -0.25
C THR A 389 1.50 -6.29 -0.88
N ALA A 390 1.34 -6.56 -2.18
CA ALA A 390 0.06 -6.44 -2.87
C ALA A 390 -0.40 -7.79 -3.42
N VAL A 391 -1.71 -7.94 -3.59
CA VAL A 391 -2.30 -9.05 -4.39
C VAL A 391 -1.75 -9.02 -5.82
N SER A 392 -1.46 -7.84 -6.33
CA SER A 392 -0.78 -7.62 -7.61
C SER A 392 0.74 -7.73 -7.48
N SER A 393 1.38 -8.34 -8.49
CA SER A 393 2.83 -8.35 -8.65
C SER A 393 3.37 -7.18 -9.48
N SER A 394 2.51 -6.38 -10.10
CA SER A 394 2.89 -5.34 -11.06
C SER A 394 2.74 -3.91 -10.55
N SER A 395 1.74 -3.61 -9.73
CA SER A 395 1.42 -2.27 -9.26
C SER A 395 0.84 -2.32 -7.85
N TRP A 396 0.90 -1.21 -7.10
CA TRP A 396 0.15 -1.01 -5.86
C TRP A 396 -1.28 -0.56 -6.17
N GLY A 397 -1.47 0.41 -7.06
CA GLY A 397 -2.78 0.83 -7.55
C GLY A 397 -3.28 -0.02 -8.71
N TYR A 398 -4.56 0.14 -9.05
CA TYR A 398 -5.17 -0.57 -10.17
C TYR A 398 -4.56 -0.21 -11.52
N THR A 399 -4.32 -1.22 -12.34
CA THR A 399 -3.95 -1.09 -13.76
C THR A 399 -4.72 -2.09 -14.62
N GLN A 400 -5.00 -1.74 -15.90
CA GLN A 400 -5.79 -2.60 -16.80
C GLN A 400 -5.12 -3.96 -17.06
N ASN A 401 -3.79 -4.03 -17.06
CA ASN A 401 -3.01 -5.23 -17.34
C ASN A 401 -2.34 -5.80 -16.08
N GLN A 402 -3.07 -5.85 -14.98
CA GLN A 402 -2.56 -6.28 -13.69
C GLN A 402 -2.21 -7.77 -13.69
N ARG A 403 -1.10 -8.12 -13.05
CA ARG A 403 -0.67 -9.51 -12.84
C ARG A 403 -0.80 -9.85 -11.37
N TYR A 404 -1.48 -10.93 -11.07
CA TYR A 404 -1.80 -11.34 -9.71
C TYR A 404 -0.85 -12.40 -9.15
N LYS A 405 -0.68 -12.40 -7.84
CA LYS A 405 -0.09 -13.49 -7.08
C LYS A 405 -1.15 -14.56 -6.82
N THR A 406 -0.70 -15.79 -6.62
CA THR A 406 -1.63 -16.87 -6.23
C THR A 406 -2.00 -16.76 -4.75
N PRO A 407 -3.22 -17.16 -4.34
CA PRO A 407 -3.58 -17.25 -2.93
C PRO A 407 -2.63 -18.13 -2.12
N GLU A 408 -2.16 -19.26 -2.69
CA GLU A 408 -1.16 -20.14 -2.06
C GLU A 408 0.11 -19.37 -1.69
N ARG A 409 0.62 -18.55 -2.62
CA ARG A 409 1.80 -17.72 -2.36
C ARG A 409 1.58 -16.77 -1.19
N LEU A 410 0.45 -16.07 -1.17
CA LEU A 410 0.15 -15.07 -0.15
C LEU A 410 -0.09 -15.69 1.23
N VAL A 411 -0.73 -16.86 1.29
CA VAL A 411 -0.86 -17.64 2.53
C VAL A 411 0.50 -18.09 3.04
N ASN A 412 1.36 -18.61 2.18
CA ASN A 412 2.71 -19.01 2.55
C ASN A 412 3.57 -17.82 3.01
N ASP A 413 3.41 -16.66 2.35
CA ASP A 413 4.08 -15.42 2.76
C ASP A 413 3.61 -14.98 4.16
N LEU A 414 2.29 -15.01 4.45
CA LEU A 414 1.74 -14.71 5.78
C LEU A 414 2.32 -15.64 6.85
N VAL A 415 2.33 -16.94 6.61
CA VAL A 415 2.87 -17.94 7.56
C VAL A 415 4.36 -17.71 7.82
N ASP A 416 5.16 -17.50 6.76
CA ASP A 416 6.61 -17.24 6.90
C ASP A 416 6.89 -15.96 7.71
N ILE A 417 6.13 -14.90 7.46
CA ILE A 417 6.26 -13.61 8.16
C ILE A 417 5.92 -13.77 9.65
N VAL A 418 4.79 -14.40 9.96
CA VAL A 418 4.33 -14.59 11.34
C VAL A 418 5.29 -15.47 12.14
N SER A 419 5.83 -16.54 11.54
CA SER A 419 6.82 -17.41 12.18
C SER A 419 8.13 -16.69 12.56
N LYS A 420 8.38 -15.51 11.98
CA LYS A 420 9.56 -14.67 12.19
C LYS A 420 9.28 -13.38 12.97
N ASN A 421 8.18 -13.37 13.76
CA ASN A 421 7.75 -12.26 14.59
C ASN A 421 7.25 -11.03 13.81
N GLY A 422 6.63 -11.24 12.65
CA GLY A 422 6.11 -10.18 11.82
C GLY A 422 4.59 -10.18 11.66
N CYS A 423 4.07 -9.14 11.01
CA CYS A 423 2.70 -9.07 10.48
C CYS A 423 2.71 -8.69 9.00
N LEU A 424 1.65 -9.06 8.30
CA LEU A 424 1.46 -8.81 6.86
C LEU A 424 0.41 -7.72 6.65
N LEU A 425 0.76 -6.70 5.88
CA LEU A 425 -0.15 -5.69 5.34
C LEU A 425 -0.34 -5.97 3.83
N LEU A 426 -1.52 -6.47 3.44
CA LEU A 426 -1.81 -6.90 2.08
C LEU A 426 -2.61 -5.86 1.32
N ASN A 427 -2.05 -5.33 0.25
CA ASN A 427 -2.63 -4.26 -0.53
C ASN A 427 -3.57 -4.75 -1.63
N VAL A 428 -4.66 -4.00 -1.82
CA VAL A 428 -5.58 -4.05 -2.96
C VAL A 428 -5.57 -2.72 -3.70
N GLY A 429 -5.88 -2.76 -5.01
CA GLY A 429 -5.94 -1.57 -5.86
C GLY A 429 -7.34 -1.41 -6.50
N PRO A 430 -8.24 -0.63 -5.91
CA PRO A 430 -9.58 -0.39 -6.48
C PRO A 430 -9.55 0.36 -7.81
N ARG A 431 -10.55 0.13 -8.66
CA ARG A 431 -10.78 0.88 -9.90
C ARG A 431 -11.23 2.32 -9.58
N ALA A 432 -11.12 3.21 -10.55
CA ALA A 432 -11.52 4.62 -10.40
C ALA A 432 -13.01 4.80 -10.05
N ASP A 433 -13.86 3.85 -10.40
CA ASP A 433 -15.28 3.86 -10.08
C ASP A 433 -15.59 3.41 -8.63
N GLY A 434 -14.58 2.94 -7.88
CA GLY A 434 -14.74 2.46 -6.51
C GLY A 434 -15.01 0.96 -6.40
N THR A 435 -14.95 0.20 -7.48
CA THR A 435 -15.06 -1.26 -7.40
C THR A 435 -13.70 -1.91 -7.11
N ILE A 436 -13.67 -2.90 -6.22
CA ILE A 436 -12.52 -3.79 -6.05
C ILE A 436 -12.56 -4.83 -7.18
N PRO A 437 -11.44 -5.04 -7.93
CA PRO A 437 -11.41 -6.04 -8.99
C PRO A 437 -11.85 -7.43 -8.54
N GLU A 438 -12.51 -8.16 -9.42
CA GLU A 438 -13.03 -9.50 -9.12
C GLU A 438 -11.90 -10.49 -8.76
N GLU A 439 -10.74 -10.33 -9.37
CA GLU A 439 -9.55 -11.11 -9.08
C GLU A 439 -9.02 -10.84 -7.68
N ASP A 440 -8.97 -9.55 -7.26
CA ASP A 440 -8.60 -9.17 -5.88
C ASP A 440 -9.57 -9.82 -4.90
N GLN A 441 -10.90 -9.70 -5.13
CA GLN A 441 -11.93 -10.29 -4.28
C GLN A 441 -11.79 -11.82 -4.18
N ALA A 442 -11.50 -12.49 -5.30
CA ALA A 442 -11.32 -13.96 -5.31
C ALA A 442 -10.10 -14.39 -4.50
N ILE A 443 -8.99 -13.64 -4.58
CA ILE A 443 -7.78 -13.88 -3.79
C ILE A 443 -8.07 -13.65 -2.30
N LEU A 444 -8.70 -12.54 -1.95
CA LEU A 444 -9.06 -12.20 -0.58
C LEU A 444 -9.98 -13.27 0.03
N LYS A 445 -11.01 -13.68 -0.71
CA LYS A 445 -11.90 -14.76 -0.27
C LYS A 445 -11.16 -16.07 -0.02
N ALA A 446 -10.23 -16.45 -0.91
CA ALA A 446 -9.46 -17.67 -0.75
C ALA A 446 -8.56 -17.64 0.50
N ILE A 447 -7.96 -16.50 0.82
CA ILE A 447 -7.20 -16.27 2.07
C ILE A 447 -8.14 -16.36 3.28
N GLY A 448 -9.30 -15.72 3.22
CA GLY A 448 -10.30 -15.76 4.28
C GLY A 448 -10.81 -17.17 4.58
N ASP A 449 -11.12 -17.94 3.53
CA ASP A 449 -11.54 -19.35 3.69
C ASP A 449 -10.44 -20.20 4.34
N TRP A 450 -9.16 -19.94 4.04
CA TRP A 450 -8.03 -20.59 4.70
C TRP A 450 -7.90 -20.19 6.18
N LEU A 451 -8.04 -18.89 6.47
CA LEU A 451 -7.93 -18.35 7.83
C LEU A 451 -9.09 -18.76 8.74
N LYS A 452 -10.29 -19.02 8.22
CA LYS A 452 -11.41 -19.58 9.00
C LYS A 452 -11.06 -20.93 9.63
N THR A 453 -10.25 -21.74 8.95
CA THR A 453 -9.82 -23.06 9.43
C THR A 453 -8.53 -22.98 10.25
N ASN A 454 -7.57 -22.16 9.81
CA ASN A 454 -6.19 -22.19 10.33
C ASN A 454 -5.83 -20.94 11.17
N GLY A 455 -6.76 -19.99 11.34
CA GLY A 455 -6.49 -18.70 11.98
C GLY A 455 -6.03 -18.80 13.42
N GLU A 456 -6.40 -19.86 14.18
CA GLU A 456 -5.90 -20.08 15.53
C GLU A 456 -4.38 -20.24 15.61
N ALA A 457 -3.74 -20.66 14.51
CA ALA A 457 -2.31 -20.83 14.38
C ALA A 457 -1.59 -19.56 13.88
N ILE A 458 -2.35 -18.51 13.56
CA ILE A 458 -1.87 -17.22 13.07
C ILE A 458 -2.07 -16.13 14.11
N TYR A 459 -3.34 -15.85 14.46
CA TYR A 459 -3.69 -14.77 15.39
C TYR A 459 -3.28 -15.10 16.81
N GLU A 460 -2.87 -14.06 17.55
CA GLU A 460 -2.48 -14.18 18.97
C GLU A 460 -1.32 -15.17 19.20
N THR A 461 -0.60 -15.55 18.14
CA THR A 461 0.58 -16.41 18.24
C THR A 461 1.86 -15.58 18.31
N THR A 462 2.94 -16.21 18.75
CA THR A 462 4.29 -15.67 18.68
C THR A 462 5.21 -16.65 17.93
N TYR A 463 6.41 -16.19 17.58
CA TYR A 463 7.44 -17.08 17.05
C TYR A 463 7.86 -18.10 18.11
N TRP A 464 8.26 -19.29 17.65
CA TRP A 464 8.77 -20.34 18.52
C TRP A 464 10.30 -20.23 18.69
N LYS A 465 10.96 -21.25 19.28
CA LYS A 465 12.42 -21.32 19.48
C LYS A 465 13.21 -21.23 18.16
N THR A 466 12.64 -21.70 17.05
CA THR A 466 13.10 -21.50 15.67
C THR A 466 11.90 -21.19 14.77
N PHE A 467 12.12 -20.46 13.66
CA PHE A 467 11.02 -20.08 12.76
C PHE A 467 10.51 -21.26 11.92
N GLY A 468 11.34 -22.28 11.71
CA GLY A 468 10.97 -23.39 10.85
C GLY A 468 12.13 -24.29 10.48
N GLU A 469 11.87 -25.20 9.54
CA GLU A 469 12.86 -26.05 8.87
C GLU A 469 12.52 -26.19 7.40
N GLY A 470 13.46 -26.66 6.58
CA GLY A 470 13.29 -26.90 5.15
C GLY A 470 14.39 -26.28 4.28
N PRO A 471 14.41 -26.59 2.98
CA PRO A 471 15.49 -26.21 2.08
C PRO A 471 15.37 -24.79 1.51
N THR A 472 14.17 -24.16 1.58
CA THR A 472 13.92 -22.92 0.85
C THR A 472 14.27 -21.69 1.69
N SER A 473 15.19 -20.87 1.19
CA SER A 473 15.51 -19.56 1.74
C SER A 473 14.72 -18.47 1.03
N VAL A 474 14.36 -17.42 1.78
CA VAL A 474 13.64 -16.24 1.26
C VAL A 474 14.58 -15.08 0.97
N SER A 475 14.17 -14.18 0.08
CA SER A 475 14.92 -12.96 -0.25
C SER A 475 14.63 -11.85 0.77
N THR A 476 15.67 -11.14 1.22
CA THR A 476 15.59 -10.16 2.32
C THR A 476 15.86 -8.72 1.92
N GLY A 477 16.20 -8.45 0.66
CA GLY A 477 16.44 -7.11 0.15
C GLY A 477 15.16 -6.31 -0.05
N HIS A 478 15.24 -4.99 -0.11
CA HIS A 478 14.12 -4.13 -0.47
C HIS A 478 13.50 -4.53 -1.81
N VAL A 479 12.16 -4.65 -1.88
CA VAL A 479 11.40 -5.11 -3.06
C VAL A 479 11.97 -6.40 -3.67
N SER A 480 12.28 -7.38 -2.85
CA SER A 480 12.98 -8.60 -3.30
C SER A 480 12.10 -9.83 -3.49
N GLU A 481 10.81 -9.77 -3.15
CA GLU A 481 9.87 -10.91 -3.19
C GLU A 481 9.77 -11.63 -4.55
N SER A 482 10.08 -10.91 -5.65
CA SER A 482 10.09 -11.50 -6.99
C SER A 482 11.20 -12.52 -7.22
N LYS A 483 12.20 -12.56 -6.33
CA LYS A 483 13.33 -13.50 -6.35
C LYS A 483 13.07 -14.77 -5.53
N ASP A 484 11.99 -14.79 -4.75
CA ASP A 484 11.64 -15.94 -3.92
C ASP A 484 11.28 -17.14 -4.77
N LYS A 485 11.79 -18.29 -4.35
CA LYS A 485 11.41 -19.58 -4.92
C LYS A 485 10.15 -20.12 -4.24
N PRO A 486 9.32 -20.89 -4.95
CA PRO A 486 8.21 -21.60 -4.32
C PRO A 486 8.70 -22.51 -3.21
N PHE A 487 7.94 -22.59 -2.12
CA PHE A 487 8.21 -23.53 -1.04
C PHE A 487 7.93 -24.98 -1.48
N THR A 488 8.59 -25.92 -0.82
CA THR A 488 8.46 -27.36 -1.03
C THR A 488 7.66 -28.00 0.11
N SER A 489 7.34 -29.28 0.00
CA SER A 489 6.70 -30.04 1.07
C SER A 489 7.59 -30.29 2.30
N GLU A 490 8.90 -30.02 2.17
CA GLU A 490 9.85 -30.09 3.28
C GLU A 490 9.95 -28.78 4.07
N ASP A 491 9.36 -27.67 3.55
CA ASP A 491 9.39 -26.38 4.20
C ASP A 491 8.29 -26.29 5.25
N LEU A 492 8.70 -26.20 6.51
CA LEU A 492 7.83 -26.04 7.66
C LEU A 492 8.08 -24.70 8.34
N ARG A 493 7.04 -24.14 8.97
CA ARG A 493 7.14 -22.97 9.82
C ARG A 493 6.49 -23.24 11.16
N PHE A 494 6.95 -22.52 12.19
CA PHE A 494 6.51 -22.74 13.56
C PHE A 494 5.96 -21.46 14.17
N THR A 495 4.78 -21.56 14.77
CA THR A 495 4.21 -20.54 15.65
C THR A 495 3.78 -21.20 16.95
N THR A 496 3.63 -20.40 18.02
CA THR A 496 3.20 -20.93 19.32
C THR A 496 2.24 -19.97 20.00
N ARG A 497 1.30 -20.55 20.77
CA ARG A 497 0.44 -19.83 21.68
C ARG A 497 0.23 -20.72 22.91
N ASP A 498 0.47 -20.17 24.09
CA ASP A 498 0.48 -20.90 25.34
C ASP A 498 1.47 -22.07 25.27
N ASN A 499 1.02 -23.29 25.53
CA ASN A 499 1.84 -24.51 25.42
C ASN A 499 1.57 -25.30 24.13
N ILE A 500 0.94 -24.66 23.14
CA ILE A 500 0.60 -25.29 21.84
C ILE A 500 1.66 -24.89 20.83
N LEU A 501 2.21 -25.87 20.11
CA LEU A 501 3.06 -25.64 18.95
C LEU A 501 2.24 -25.89 17.69
N TYR A 502 2.21 -24.89 16.79
CA TYR A 502 1.63 -25.04 15.45
C TYR A 502 2.74 -25.25 14.44
N VAL A 503 2.64 -26.37 13.69
CA VAL A 503 3.55 -26.71 12.61
C VAL A 503 2.83 -26.49 11.29
N HIS A 504 3.25 -25.48 10.55
CA HIS A 504 2.69 -25.13 9.25
C HIS A 504 3.48 -25.81 8.14
N GLY A 505 2.88 -26.75 7.41
CA GLY A 505 3.45 -27.31 6.18
C GLY A 505 3.08 -26.44 4.99
N LEU A 506 4.08 -25.87 4.32
CA LEU A 506 3.86 -24.86 3.27
C LEU A 506 3.42 -25.45 1.93
N LYS A 507 3.53 -26.78 1.77
CA LYS A 507 3.03 -27.52 0.62
C LYS A 507 2.70 -28.94 1.03
N TRP A 508 1.59 -29.47 0.54
CA TRP A 508 1.16 -30.82 0.82
C TRP A 508 2.11 -31.85 0.19
N PRO A 509 2.65 -32.83 0.94
CA PRO A 509 3.54 -33.87 0.40
C PRO A 509 2.78 -34.83 -0.52
N GLU A 510 3.46 -35.32 -1.56
CA GLU A 510 2.85 -36.22 -2.57
C GLU A 510 2.50 -37.60 -2.02
N ASP A 511 3.30 -38.08 -1.10
CA ASP A 511 3.14 -39.37 -0.41
C ASP A 511 2.25 -39.29 0.83
N ASN A 512 1.70 -38.13 1.15
CA ASN A 512 0.93 -37.83 2.35
C ASN A 512 1.68 -38.13 3.65
N GLN A 513 3.01 -38.00 3.66
CA GLN A 513 3.82 -38.15 4.86
C GLN A 513 4.70 -36.90 5.05
N ILE A 514 4.84 -36.49 6.31
CA ILE A 514 5.76 -35.42 6.68
C ILE A 514 6.59 -35.85 7.89
N THR A 515 7.88 -35.57 7.86
CA THR A 515 8.78 -35.74 8.99
C THR A 515 9.23 -34.39 9.52
N ILE A 516 8.90 -34.10 10.78
CA ILE A 516 9.27 -32.88 11.49
C ILE A 516 10.56 -33.17 12.27
N LYS A 517 11.70 -32.85 11.69
CA LYS A 517 13.03 -33.17 12.25
C LYS A 517 13.30 -32.45 13.56
N THR A 518 12.83 -31.22 13.67
CA THR A 518 12.96 -30.36 14.86
C THR A 518 12.34 -31.00 16.11
N LEU A 519 11.33 -31.87 15.96
CA LEU A 519 10.65 -32.57 17.05
C LEU A 519 11.19 -33.98 17.33
N ALA A 520 12.41 -34.28 16.89
CA ALA A 520 13.03 -35.58 17.12
C ALA A 520 13.07 -35.97 18.62
N GLN A 521 13.04 -37.25 18.93
CA GLN A 521 13.21 -37.72 20.31
C GLN A 521 14.60 -37.31 20.84
N GLY A 522 14.62 -36.62 21.98
CA GLY A 522 15.84 -36.06 22.57
C GLY A 522 16.31 -34.75 21.98
N SER A 523 15.48 -34.09 21.16
CA SER A 523 15.76 -32.73 20.66
C SER A 523 15.73 -31.70 21.80
N ASP A 524 16.76 -30.86 21.93
CA ASP A 524 16.80 -29.75 22.88
C ASP A 524 15.74 -28.66 22.57
N LEU A 525 15.26 -28.61 21.35
CA LEU A 525 14.20 -27.67 20.94
C LEU A 525 12.82 -28.09 21.46
N TYR A 526 12.56 -29.40 21.55
CA TYR A 526 11.29 -29.94 22.05
C TYR A 526 11.56 -31.16 22.95
N PRO A 527 12.00 -30.94 24.19
CA PRO A 527 12.31 -32.01 25.14
C PRO A 527 11.04 -32.69 25.71
N GLU A 528 9.89 -32.04 25.62
CA GLU A 528 8.62 -32.45 26.19
C GLU A 528 8.06 -33.67 25.41
N GLU A 529 7.22 -34.49 26.08
CA GLU A 529 6.45 -35.55 25.42
C GLU A 529 5.31 -34.94 24.59
N ILE A 530 4.97 -35.55 23.49
CA ILE A 530 3.85 -35.17 22.63
C ILE A 530 2.63 -35.99 23.04
N ASN A 531 1.56 -35.32 23.46
CA ASN A 531 0.29 -35.95 23.77
C ASN A 531 -0.56 -36.15 22.51
N THR A 532 -0.75 -35.10 21.73
CA THR A 532 -1.57 -35.18 20.51
C THR A 532 -0.97 -34.41 19.34
N ILE A 533 -1.25 -34.90 18.13
CA ILE A 533 -1.03 -34.16 16.89
C ILE A 533 -2.34 -34.17 16.11
N GLN A 534 -2.91 -33.00 15.88
CA GLN A 534 -4.17 -32.79 15.16
C GLN A 534 -3.93 -31.98 13.90
N LEU A 535 -4.59 -32.31 12.81
CA LEU A 535 -4.60 -31.50 11.59
C LEU A 535 -5.81 -30.55 11.66
N LEU A 536 -5.59 -29.25 11.59
CA LEU A 536 -6.69 -28.30 11.59
C LEU A 536 -7.61 -28.50 10.38
N GLY A 537 -8.91 -28.48 10.62
CA GLY A 537 -9.93 -28.79 9.60
C GLY A 537 -10.11 -30.28 9.30
N PHE A 538 -9.59 -31.15 10.18
CA PHE A 538 -9.76 -32.59 10.05
C PHE A 538 -10.10 -33.25 11.41
N ASP A 539 -11.28 -33.84 11.53
CA ASP A 539 -11.84 -34.30 12.82
C ASP A 539 -11.37 -35.67 13.27
N LYS A 540 -10.51 -36.33 12.48
CA LYS A 540 -10.03 -37.69 12.82
C LYS A 540 -8.62 -37.61 13.38
N GLU A 541 -8.28 -38.61 14.21
CA GLU A 541 -6.91 -38.81 14.70
C GLU A 541 -5.95 -39.11 13.55
N LEU A 542 -4.72 -38.58 13.67
CA LEU A 542 -3.62 -38.86 12.76
C LEU A 542 -2.74 -40.00 13.31
N ASN A 543 -2.22 -40.83 12.41
CA ASN A 543 -1.15 -41.74 12.77
C ASN A 543 0.18 -40.99 12.74
N TRP A 544 0.93 -41.07 13.84
CA TRP A 544 2.25 -40.47 13.95
C TRP A 544 3.18 -41.29 14.82
N GLU A 545 4.47 -41.17 14.58
CA GLU A 545 5.54 -41.83 15.33
C GLU A 545 6.67 -40.83 15.61
N ARG A 546 7.19 -40.85 16.85
CA ARG A 546 8.35 -40.03 17.24
C ARG A 546 9.56 -40.95 17.47
N ASN A 547 10.67 -40.62 16.80
CA ASN A 547 11.94 -41.33 16.96
C ASN A 547 13.13 -40.33 16.88
N ALA A 548 14.36 -40.85 16.86
CA ALA A 548 15.57 -40.04 16.83
C ALA A 548 15.73 -39.23 15.53
N SER A 549 15.00 -39.53 14.45
CA SER A 549 15.06 -38.78 13.19
C SER A 549 13.99 -37.66 13.07
N GLY A 550 12.98 -37.69 13.94
CA GLY A 550 11.89 -36.69 13.91
C GLY A 550 10.56 -37.27 14.37
N VAL A 551 9.51 -36.48 14.13
CA VAL A 551 8.11 -36.92 14.21
C VAL A 551 7.59 -37.12 12.80
N THR A 552 7.25 -38.36 12.45
CA THR A 552 6.62 -38.69 11.15
C THR A 552 5.12 -38.75 11.32
N VAL A 553 4.38 -37.96 10.52
CA VAL A 553 2.93 -37.87 10.55
C VAL A 553 2.36 -38.32 9.22
N SER A 554 1.35 -39.21 9.25
CA SER A 554 0.57 -39.59 8.08
C SER A 554 -0.62 -38.69 7.90
N LEU A 555 -0.62 -37.91 6.82
CA LEU A 555 -1.70 -37.00 6.46
C LEU A 555 -2.83 -37.74 5.72
N PRO A 556 -4.08 -37.27 5.77
CA PRO A 556 -5.18 -37.88 5.03
C PRO A 556 -4.98 -37.76 3.51
N LYS A 557 -5.52 -38.69 2.75
CA LYS A 557 -5.50 -38.66 1.28
C LYS A 557 -6.31 -37.46 0.73
N ASP A 558 -7.42 -37.17 1.36
CA ASP A 558 -8.23 -36.00 1.05
C ASP A 558 -7.63 -34.77 1.78
N LYS A 559 -7.10 -33.86 1.01
CA LYS A 559 -6.44 -32.67 1.55
C LYS A 559 -7.41 -31.81 2.37
N ALA A 560 -7.11 -31.57 3.63
CA ALA A 560 -7.88 -30.68 4.50
C ALA A 560 -7.69 -29.18 4.14
N SER A 561 -6.66 -28.87 3.37
CA SER A 561 -6.37 -27.50 2.93
C SER A 561 -5.93 -27.47 1.45
N LYS A 562 -6.32 -26.42 0.75
CA LYS A 562 -5.87 -26.15 -0.63
C LYS A 562 -4.46 -25.54 -0.70
N PHE A 563 -4.00 -24.96 0.42
CA PHE A 563 -2.74 -24.24 0.55
C PHE A 563 -1.91 -24.86 1.68
N ALA A 564 -1.20 -24.06 2.46
CA ALA A 564 -0.55 -24.52 3.67
C ALA A 564 -1.53 -25.28 4.60
N TYR A 565 -1.06 -26.30 5.28
CA TYR A 565 -1.81 -27.03 6.30
C TYR A 565 -1.15 -26.83 7.66
N VAL A 566 -1.91 -27.06 8.74
CA VAL A 566 -1.42 -26.81 10.10
C VAL A 566 -1.63 -28.05 10.96
N LEU A 567 -0.55 -28.51 11.58
CA LEU A 567 -0.59 -29.49 12.64
C LEU A 567 -0.50 -28.79 14.00
N LYS A 568 -1.46 -29.07 14.86
CA LYS A 568 -1.53 -28.60 16.24
C LYS A 568 -0.92 -29.67 17.15
N VAL A 569 0.20 -29.35 17.79
CA VAL A 569 0.95 -30.25 18.66
C VAL A 569 0.76 -29.83 20.11
N THR A 570 0.31 -30.73 20.97
CA THR A 570 0.11 -30.47 22.40
C THR A 570 1.01 -31.36 23.26
N GLN A 571 1.39 -30.82 24.41
CA GLN A 571 2.11 -31.53 25.47
C GLN A 571 1.15 -32.23 26.39
#